data_782b25b4a304d0d5df4f42a71a78631b
#
_entry.id   782b25b4a304d0d5df4f42a71a78631b
#
_cell.length_a   1.000
_cell.length_b   1.000
_cell.length_c   1.000
_cell.angle_alpha   90.00
_cell.angle_beta   90.00
_cell.angle_gamma   90.00
#
_symmetry.space_group_name_H-M   'P 1'
#
loop_
_entity.id
_entity.type
_entity.pdbx_description
1 polymer ?
#
loop_
_entity_poly.entity_id
_entity_poly.type
_entity_poly.pdbx_seq_one_letter_code
_entity_poly.pdbx_strand_id
1 'polypeptide(L)'
;MTPGRSVCGLAGLAAAGLLISVLTGVLHAQARQRITQPVDNQTLIRLPGTTHPLATEANDRGRVAGGLAMDSMLLVLKSSPEQETALEQLLAEQQDPASPHYREWLTPQQFGERFGASQQDVDVIADWLQDLGFRVDSVAEGRRTIEFSGTARQVEEAFQTEIHNYQVNGAGHVANATDIAIPEALGPVVDGIVSLHYEIDPQPA
;
A
#
# COMPACT_ATOMS: atom_id res chain seq x y z
N MET A 1 -40.58 51.34 71.77
CA MET A 1 -40.60 52.47 70.83
C MET A 1 -39.93 52.00 69.58
N THR A 2 -40.77 51.86 68.54
CA THR A 2 -40.49 51.96 67.12
C THR A 2 -39.60 50.94 66.39
N PRO A 3 -39.98 50.70 65.17
CA PRO A 3 -39.85 49.39 64.50
C PRO A 3 -38.85 49.42 63.41
N GLY A 4 -38.36 48.25 63.04
CA GLY A 4 -37.37 48.05 61.93
C GLY A 4 -37.93 47.14 60.85
N ARG A 5 -38.01 47.66 59.68
CA ARG A 5 -38.66 47.13 58.47
C ARG A 5 -37.87 45.94 57.89
N SER A 6 -38.62 44.89 57.53
CA SER A 6 -38.18 43.81 56.64
C SER A 6 -37.83 44.34 55.22
N VAL A 7 -36.81 43.86 54.67
CA VAL A 7 -36.52 43.96 53.21
C VAL A 7 -36.34 42.58 52.66
N CYS A 8 -37.29 42.20 51.79
CA CYS A 8 -37.30 40.98 51.03
C CYS A 8 -36.27 41.09 49.90
N GLY A 9 -35.24 40.22 49.89
CA GLY A 9 -34.27 40.13 48.82
C GLY A 9 -34.60 38.95 47.90
N LEU A 10 -35.01 39.27 46.67
CA LEU A 10 -35.16 38.29 45.60
C LEU A 10 -33.82 37.63 45.24
N ALA A 11 -33.75 36.32 45.42
CA ALA A 11 -32.69 35.52 44.89
C ALA A 11 -32.95 35.20 43.41
N GLY A 12 -32.22 35.82 42.50
CA GLY A 12 -32.18 35.48 41.11
C GLY A 12 -31.38 34.22 40.83
N LEU A 13 -32.00 33.13 40.46
CA LEU A 13 -31.33 31.94 39.90
C LEU A 13 -30.84 32.25 38.48
N ALA A 14 -29.54 32.45 38.32
CA ALA A 14 -28.91 32.44 37.03
C ALA A 14 -28.66 30.98 36.62
N ALA A 15 -29.48 30.46 35.72
CA ALA A 15 -29.24 29.16 35.08
C ALA A 15 -28.12 29.32 34.02
N ALA A 16 -26.89 28.93 34.39
CA ALA A 16 -25.78 28.80 33.47
C ALA A 16 -26.03 27.54 32.62
N GLY A 17 -26.53 27.69 31.43
CA GLY A 17 -26.63 26.63 30.43
C GLY A 17 -25.25 26.24 29.93
N LEU A 18 -24.74 25.08 30.35
CA LEU A 18 -23.53 24.48 29.84
C LEU A 18 -23.82 23.88 28.47
N LEU A 19 -23.49 24.61 27.40
CA LEU A 19 -23.51 24.08 26.01
C LEU A 19 -22.31 23.12 25.88
N ILE A 20 -22.57 21.82 26.09
CA ILE A 20 -21.64 20.76 25.73
C ILE A 20 -21.68 20.61 24.19
N SER A 21 -20.77 21.28 23.51
CA SER A 21 -20.50 21.01 22.10
C SER A 21 -19.87 19.62 22.00
N VAL A 22 -20.66 18.61 21.67
CA VAL A 22 -20.16 17.29 21.31
C VAL A 22 -19.48 17.45 19.94
N LEU A 23 -18.16 17.63 19.99
CA LEU A 23 -17.31 17.54 18.82
C LEU A 23 -17.26 16.06 18.44
N THR A 24 -18.19 15.61 17.59
CA THR A 24 -18.08 14.31 16.94
C THR A 24 -16.92 14.38 15.96
N GLY A 25 -15.70 14.19 16.49
CA GLY A 25 -14.55 13.95 15.67
C GLY A 25 -14.80 12.65 14.90
N VAL A 26 -15.00 12.74 13.60
CA VAL A 26 -14.95 11.59 12.70
C VAL A 26 -13.53 11.06 12.84
N LEU A 27 -13.33 10.01 13.63
CA LEU A 27 -12.10 9.26 13.64
C LEU A 27 -11.94 8.65 12.25
N HIS A 28 -11.26 9.35 11.37
CA HIS A 28 -10.75 8.73 10.16
C HIS A 28 -9.72 7.69 10.63
N ALA A 29 -10.02 6.43 10.43
CA ALA A 29 -9.07 5.36 10.71
C ALA A 29 -7.88 5.55 9.78
N GLN A 30 -6.83 6.19 10.27
CA GLN A 30 -5.57 6.28 9.55
C GLN A 30 -4.99 4.88 9.42
N ALA A 31 -4.35 4.61 8.28
CA ALA A 31 -3.67 3.35 8.04
C ALA A 31 -2.65 3.10 9.16
N ARG A 32 -2.80 1.99 9.88
CA ARG A 32 -1.90 1.62 10.97
C ARG A 32 -0.64 0.97 10.41
N GLN A 33 0.49 1.23 11.06
CA GLN A 33 1.73 0.53 10.77
C GLN A 33 1.56 -0.98 11.02
N ARG A 34 1.96 -1.79 10.04
CA ARG A 34 1.89 -3.25 10.07
C ARG A 34 3.26 -3.92 10.07
N ILE A 35 4.29 -3.22 9.59
CA ILE A 35 5.67 -3.66 9.70
C ILE A 35 6.18 -3.23 11.09
N THR A 36 6.15 -4.17 12.03
CA THR A 36 6.50 -3.89 13.44
C THR A 36 7.79 -4.56 13.89
N GLN A 37 8.39 -5.36 13.01
CA GLN A 37 9.67 -6.03 13.26
C GLN A 37 10.75 -5.46 12.32
N PRO A 38 12.02 -5.52 12.73
CA PRO A 38 13.13 -5.18 11.83
C PRO A 38 13.11 -6.04 10.57
N VAL A 39 13.43 -5.44 9.44
CA VAL A 39 13.54 -6.16 8.17
C VAL A 39 14.85 -6.98 8.19
N ASP A 40 14.70 -8.31 8.11
CA ASP A 40 15.82 -9.25 8.08
C ASP A 40 15.81 -10.03 6.75
N ASN A 41 16.83 -9.82 5.94
CA ASN A 41 17.00 -10.47 4.65
C ASN A 41 17.37 -11.97 4.76
N GLN A 42 17.55 -12.49 5.97
CA GLN A 42 17.82 -13.92 6.21
C GLN A 42 16.54 -14.71 6.50
N THR A 43 15.50 -14.04 6.99
CA THR A 43 14.22 -14.64 7.31
C THR A 43 13.20 -14.29 6.23
N LEU A 44 13.04 -15.20 5.26
CA LEU A 44 12.26 -14.96 4.05
C LEU A 44 10.98 -15.77 4.01
N ILE A 45 9.94 -15.21 3.40
CA ILE A 45 8.73 -15.92 2.98
C ILE A 45 8.58 -15.86 1.47
N ARG A 46 8.05 -16.95 0.86
CA ARG A 46 7.66 -16.95 -0.56
C ARG A 46 6.28 -16.37 -0.73
N LEU A 47 6.10 -15.60 -1.80
CA LEU A 47 4.80 -15.08 -2.20
C LEU A 47 4.25 -15.96 -3.33
N PRO A 48 3.29 -16.85 -3.03
CA PRO A 48 2.77 -17.81 -4.01
C PRO A 48 2.02 -17.09 -5.14
N GLY A 49 2.16 -17.62 -6.37
CA GLY A 49 1.44 -17.09 -7.53
C GLY A 49 2.07 -15.84 -8.14
N THR A 50 3.31 -15.51 -7.78
CA THR A 50 4.04 -14.39 -8.38
C THR A 50 4.83 -14.79 -9.63
N THR A 51 4.84 -16.07 -10.00
CA THR A 51 5.38 -16.56 -11.27
C THR A 51 4.31 -16.49 -12.36
N HIS A 52 4.64 -15.90 -13.51
CA HIS A 52 3.70 -15.81 -14.62
C HIS A 52 3.31 -17.22 -15.13
N PRO A 53 2.02 -17.53 -15.39
CA PRO A 53 1.59 -18.87 -15.81
C PRO A 53 2.24 -19.39 -17.10
N LEU A 54 2.70 -18.50 -17.99
CA LEU A 54 3.39 -18.86 -19.23
C LEU A 54 4.92 -18.95 -19.07
N ALA A 55 5.47 -18.64 -17.90
CA ALA A 55 6.88 -18.87 -17.56
C ALA A 55 7.10 -20.36 -17.25
N THR A 56 6.97 -21.19 -18.28
CA THR A 56 7.09 -22.65 -18.20
C THR A 56 8.40 -23.13 -18.84
N GLU A 57 8.87 -24.30 -18.45
CA GLU A 57 10.08 -24.93 -19.03
C GLU A 57 10.02 -25.01 -20.57
N ALA A 58 8.85 -25.26 -21.16
CA ALA A 58 8.68 -25.34 -22.61
C ALA A 58 8.96 -23.99 -23.30
N ASN A 59 8.67 -22.89 -22.64
CA ASN A 59 8.85 -21.53 -23.16
C ASN A 59 10.19 -20.93 -22.78
N ASP A 60 10.92 -21.53 -21.82
CA ASP A 60 12.17 -21.02 -21.29
C ASP A 60 13.31 -21.04 -22.33
N ARG A 61 14.05 -19.94 -22.40
CA ARG A 61 15.23 -19.75 -23.29
C ARG A 61 16.48 -19.42 -22.49
N GLY A 62 16.43 -19.63 -21.17
CA GLY A 62 17.55 -19.45 -20.25
C GLY A 62 17.62 -18.09 -19.59
N ARG A 63 18.51 -18.01 -18.60
CA ARG A 63 18.71 -16.86 -17.75
C ARG A 63 19.17 -15.63 -18.53
N VAL A 64 18.69 -14.47 -18.17
CA VAL A 64 19.12 -13.19 -18.75
C VAL A 64 20.51 -12.78 -18.25
N ALA A 65 21.15 -11.83 -18.92
CA ALA A 65 22.36 -11.21 -18.41
C ALA A 65 22.02 -10.43 -17.12
N GLY A 66 22.80 -10.64 -16.04
CA GLY A 66 22.56 -9.99 -14.76
C GLY A 66 22.61 -8.45 -14.79
N GLY A 67 23.21 -7.86 -15.83
CA GLY A 67 23.21 -6.40 -16.04
C GLY A 67 22.02 -5.88 -16.84
N LEU A 68 21.07 -6.73 -17.24
CA LEU A 68 19.85 -6.29 -17.91
C LEU A 68 19.12 -5.28 -17.01
N ALA A 69 18.82 -4.10 -17.58
CA ALA A 69 18.02 -3.10 -16.87
C ALA A 69 16.58 -3.60 -16.70
N MET A 70 16.05 -3.46 -15.49
CA MET A 70 14.67 -3.75 -15.14
C MET A 70 14.09 -2.45 -14.58
N ASP A 71 13.42 -1.72 -15.45
CA ASP A 71 12.87 -0.42 -15.13
C ASP A 71 11.37 -0.50 -14.82
N SER A 72 10.88 0.45 -14.01
CA SER A 72 9.44 0.61 -13.71
C SER A 72 8.76 -0.65 -13.14
N MET A 73 9.48 -1.39 -12.30
CA MET A 73 8.87 -2.47 -11.52
C MET A 73 7.93 -1.89 -10.46
N LEU A 74 6.76 -2.51 -10.26
CA LEU A 74 5.77 -2.04 -9.29
C LEU A 74 5.64 -3.05 -8.15
N LEU A 75 6.13 -2.67 -6.97
CA LEU A 75 5.86 -3.40 -5.73
C LEU A 75 4.45 -3.03 -5.25
N VAL A 76 3.58 -4.03 -5.17
CA VAL A 76 2.16 -3.86 -4.82
C VAL A 76 1.99 -4.02 -3.32
N LEU A 77 1.28 -3.07 -2.72
CA LEU A 77 0.95 -3.03 -1.31
C LEU A 77 -0.52 -3.40 -1.10
N LYS A 78 -0.77 -4.34 -0.20
CA LYS A 78 -2.13 -4.75 0.15
C LYS A 78 -2.71 -3.89 1.27
N SER A 79 -4.01 -3.67 1.24
CA SER A 79 -4.76 -3.12 2.36
C SER A 79 -4.88 -4.14 3.49
N SER A 80 -5.24 -3.69 4.69
CA SER A 80 -5.67 -4.63 5.74
C SER A 80 -7.10 -5.12 5.48
N PRO A 81 -7.51 -6.25 6.06
CA PRO A 81 -8.90 -6.73 5.94
C PRO A 81 -9.95 -5.69 6.40
N GLU A 82 -9.61 -4.90 7.43
CA GLU A 82 -10.48 -3.84 7.93
C GLU A 82 -10.60 -2.69 6.91
N GLN A 83 -9.50 -2.35 6.24
CA GLN A 83 -9.51 -1.35 5.18
C GLN A 83 -10.29 -1.82 3.95
N GLU A 84 -10.17 -3.08 3.57
CA GLU A 84 -10.95 -3.67 2.47
C GLU A 84 -12.45 -3.60 2.77
N THR A 85 -12.87 -4.02 3.97
CA THR A 85 -14.27 -3.94 4.41
C THR A 85 -14.79 -2.49 4.42
N ALA A 86 -13.99 -1.56 4.93
CA ALA A 86 -14.37 -0.15 4.97
C ALA A 86 -14.44 0.48 3.56
N LEU A 87 -13.60 0.02 2.63
CA LEU A 87 -13.67 0.45 1.23
C LEU A 87 -14.93 -0.06 0.54
N GLU A 88 -15.28 -1.34 0.72
CA GLU A 88 -16.51 -1.92 0.18
C GLU A 88 -17.76 -1.16 0.68
N GLN A 89 -17.78 -0.85 1.98
CA GLN A 89 -18.86 -0.06 2.57
C GLN A 89 -18.94 1.34 1.93
N LEU A 90 -17.82 2.05 1.82
CA LEU A 90 -17.78 3.38 1.20
C LEU A 90 -18.28 3.33 -0.25
N LEU A 91 -17.85 2.33 -1.03
CA LEU A 91 -18.29 2.18 -2.42
C LEU A 91 -19.81 1.96 -2.52
N ALA A 92 -20.40 1.19 -1.60
CA ALA A 92 -21.85 1.03 -1.53
C ALA A 92 -22.56 2.34 -1.16
N GLU A 93 -22.06 3.06 -0.15
CA GLU A 93 -22.60 4.34 0.30
C GLU A 93 -22.53 5.42 -0.78
N GLN A 94 -21.45 5.46 -1.58
CA GLN A 94 -21.30 6.42 -2.68
C GLN A 94 -22.34 6.22 -3.81
N GLN A 95 -22.93 5.04 -3.90
CA GLN A 95 -23.97 4.70 -4.90
C GLN A 95 -25.39 4.84 -4.36
N ASP A 96 -25.58 4.93 -3.05
CA ASP A 96 -26.89 5.09 -2.41
C ASP A 96 -27.30 6.56 -2.31
N PRO A 97 -28.35 7.02 -3.03
CA PRO A 97 -28.84 8.40 -2.94
C PRO A 97 -29.31 8.84 -1.53
N ALA A 98 -29.59 7.89 -0.63
CA ALA A 98 -29.99 8.17 0.75
C ALA A 98 -28.80 8.33 1.70
N SER A 99 -27.60 7.96 1.26
CA SER A 99 -26.38 8.05 2.06
C SER A 99 -25.85 9.49 2.11
N PRO A 100 -25.32 9.93 3.28
CA PRO A 100 -24.61 11.21 3.37
C PRO A 100 -23.33 11.23 2.51
N HIS A 101 -22.79 10.04 2.13
CA HIS A 101 -21.60 9.89 1.28
C HIS A 101 -21.95 9.71 -0.20
N TYR A 102 -23.19 9.93 -0.59
CA TYR A 102 -23.61 9.81 -1.99
C TYR A 102 -22.79 10.72 -2.90
N ARG A 103 -22.08 10.12 -3.88
CA ARG A 103 -21.19 10.80 -4.83
C ARG A 103 -20.04 11.59 -4.18
N GLU A 104 -19.66 11.27 -2.96
CA GLU A 104 -18.49 11.84 -2.31
C GLU A 104 -17.22 11.10 -2.77
N TRP A 105 -16.57 11.62 -3.82
CA TRP A 105 -15.37 11.01 -4.38
C TRP A 105 -14.12 11.40 -3.59
N LEU A 106 -13.25 10.42 -3.34
CA LEU A 106 -11.96 10.65 -2.71
C LEU A 106 -10.92 11.08 -3.75
N THR A 107 -10.04 11.99 -3.36
CA THR A 107 -8.79 12.20 -4.12
C THR A 107 -7.86 10.99 -3.93
N PRO A 108 -6.86 10.78 -4.82
CA PRO A 108 -5.86 9.73 -4.64
C PRO A 108 -5.17 9.79 -3.28
N GLN A 109 -4.83 10.99 -2.80
CA GLN A 109 -4.22 11.20 -1.49
C GLN A 109 -5.16 10.77 -0.34
N GLN A 110 -6.43 11.21 -0.37
CA GLN A 110 -7.44 10.82 0.63
C GLN A 110 -7.67 9.30 0.63
N PHE A 111 -7.66 8.68 -0.56
CA PHE A 111 -7.71 7.23 -0.68
C PHE A 111 -6.52 6.57 0.00
N GLY A 112 -5.30 7.05 -0.27
CA GLY A 112 -4.07 6.54 0.32
C GLY A 112 -4.05 6.65 1.84
N GLU A 113 -4.54 7.76 2.40
CA GLU A 113 -4.62 7.97 3.85
C GLU A 113 -5.58 7.00 4.54
N ARG A 114 -6.67 6.60 3.87
CA ARG A 114 -7.70 5.73 4.44
C ARG A 114 -7.49 4.26 4.13
N PHE A 115 -7.11 3.91 2.91
CA PHE A 115 -7.14 2.55 2.36
C PHE A 115 -5.79 2.06 1.86
N GLY A 116 -4.78 2.91 1.75
CA GLY A 116 -3.41 2.56 1.41
C GLY A 116 -2.61 2.03 2.60
N ALA A 117 -1.36 1.69 2.36
CA ALA A 117 -0.40 1.39 3.42
C ALA A 117 -0.13 2.62 4.28
N SER A 118 0.30 2.42 5.53
CA SER A 118 0.75 3.54 6.37
C SER A 118 2.00 4.20 5.78
N GLN A 119 2.21 5.48 6.06
CA GLN A 119 3.42 6.15 5.59
C GLN A 119 4.67 5.47 6.14
N GLN A 120 4.63 5.03 7.40
CA GLN A 120 5.74 4.33 8.04
C GLN A 120 6.07 3.00 7.34
N ASP A 121 5.05 2.22 6.92
CA ASP A 121 5.28 0.99 6.19
C ASP A 121 5.88 1.26 4.79
N VAL A 122 5.40 2.31 4.12
CA VAL A 122 5.95 2.75 2.82
C VAL A 122 7.42 3.16 2.98
N ASP A 123 7.75 3.95 3.99
CA ASP A 123 9.12 4.41 4.24
C ASP A 123 10.05 3.21 4.52
N VAL A 124 9.64 2.26 5.36
CA VAL A 124 10.42 1.03 5.64
C VAL A 124 10.69 0.22 4.38
N ILE A 125 9.69 0.07 3.49
CA ILE A 125 9.85 -0.69 2.25
C ILE A 125 10.75 0.07 1.26
N ALA A 126 10.57 1.39 1.15
CA ALA A 126 11.41 2.22 0.28
C ALA A 126 12.88 2.21 0.72
N ASP A 127 13.15 2.34 2.02
CA ASP A 127 14.50 2.26 2.58
C ASP A 127 15.11 0.87 2.32
N TRP A 128 14.34 -0.21 2.53
CA TRP A 128 14.81 -1.57 2.24
C TRP A 128 15.19 -1.76 0.77
N LEU A 129 14.39 -1.26 -0.19
CA LEU A 129 14.73 -1.31 -1.61
C LEU A 129 16.02 -0.52 -1.91
N GLN A 130 16.18 0.66 -1.32
CA GLN A 130 17.37 1.51 -1.50
C GLN A 130 18.62 0.85 -0.91
N ASP A 131 18.53 0.21 0.25
CA ASP A 131 19.62 -0.52 0.91
C ASP A 131 20.11 -1.70 0.05
N LEU A 132 19.22 -2.31 -0.76
CA LEU A 132 19.56 -3.33 -1.75
C LEU A 132 20.07 -2.74 -3.07
N GLY A 133 20.21 -1.42 -3.17
CA GLY A 133 20.76 -0.72 -4.32
C GLY A 133 19.76 -0.44 -5.44
N PHE A 134 18.47 -0.67 -5.24
CA PHE A 134 17.44 -0.24 -6.18
C PHE A 134 17.24 1.28 -6.15
N ARG A 135 16.80 1.84 -7.27
CA ARG A 135 16.30 3.20 -7.31
C ARG A 135 14.80 3.19 -7.09
N VAL A 136 14.32 3.82 -6.04
CA VAL A 136 12.89 4.07 -5.85
C VAL A 136 12.51 5.28 -6.71
N ASP A 137 11.69 5.06 -7.72
CA ASP A 137 11.32 6.06 -8.73
C ASP A 137 10.13 6.89 -8.26
N SER A 138 9.10 6.24 -7.71
CA SER A 138 7.92 6.93 -7.18
C SER A 138 7.14 6.09 -6.15
N VAL A 139 6.36 6.77 -5.33
CA VAL A 139 5.32 6.16 -4.50
C VAL A 139 3.99 6.74 -4.95
N ALA A 140 3.05 5.88 -5.31
CA ALA A 140 1.72 6.33 -5.71
C ALA A 140 1.01 7.05 -4.56
N GLU A 141 0.29 8.16 -4.85
CA GLU A 141 -0.47 8.91 -3.85
C GLU A 141 -1.48 8.04 -3.08
N GLY A 142 -2.03 7.01 -3.75
CA GLY A 142 -2.91 6.01 -3.15
C GLY A 142 -2.21 5.01 -2.25
N ARG A 143 -0.88 5.06 -2.11
CA ARG A 143 -0.04 4.17 -1.27
C ARG A 143 -0.33 2.68 -1.48
N ARG A 144 -0.61 2.30 -2.74
CA ARG A 144 -0.85 0.91 -3.14
C ARG A 144 0.29 0.35 -3.98
N THR A 145 1.19 1.20 -4.47
CA THR A 145 2.34 0.79 -5.27
C THR A 145 3.55 1.67 -4.98
N ILE A 146 4.72 1.03 -5.03
CA ILE A 146 6.04 1.68 -5.07
C ILE A 146 6.68 1.28 -6.40
N GLU A 147 7.00 2.26 -7.22
CA GLU A 147 7.73 2.08 -8.47
C GLU A 147 9.23 2.13 -8.19
N PHE A 148 9.96 1.15 -8.71
CA PHE A 148 11.40 1.05 -8.51
C PHE A 148 12.09 0.42 -9.73
N SER A 149 13.38 0.66 -9.87
CA SER A 149 14.20 0.20 -10.98
C SER A 149 15.55 -0.33 -10.50
N GLY A 150 16.11 -1.26 -11.29
CA GLY A 150 17.40 -1.86 -10.98
C GLY A 150 17.91 -2.75 -12.11
N THR A 151 18.66 -3.77 -11.78
CA THR A 151 19.18 -4.78 -12.70
C THR A 151 18.62 -6.16 -12.39
N ALA A 152 18.60 -7.05 -13.36
CA ALA A 152 18.18 -8.44 -13.17
C ALA A 152 18.92 -9.12 -12.01
N ARG A 153 20.22 -8.88 -11.87
CA ARG A 153 21.01 -9.41 -10.73
C ARG A 153 20.49 -8.93 -9.38
N GLN A 154 20.18 -7.63 -9.25
CA GLN A 154 19.63 -7.09 -8.01
C GLN A 154 18.27 -7.74 -7.68
N VAL A 155 17.41 -7.90 -8.70
CA VAL A 155 16.11 -8.58 -8.53
C VAL A 155 16.30 -10.03 -8.08
N GLU A 156 17.22 -10.78 -8.72
CA GLU A 156 17.50 -12.16 -8.39
C GLU A 156 18.01 -12.33 -6.96
N GLU A 157 18.94 -11.46 -6.54
CA GLU A 157 19.52 -11.48 -5.20
C GLU A 157 18.51 -11.05 -4.13
N ALA A 158 17.73 -9.99 -4.39
CA ALA A 158 16.77 -9.43 -3.45
C ALA A 158 15.56 -10.34 -3.24
N PHE A 159 15.04 -10.93 -4.32
CA PHE A 159 13.77 -11.67 -4.32
C PHE A 159 13.94 -13.19 -4.47
N GLN A 160 15.18 -13.70 -4.42
CA GLN A 160 15.53 -15.13 -4.43
C GLN A 160 14.84 -15.90 -5.56
N THR A 161 14.87 -15.33 -6.76
CA THR A 161 14.40 -15.95 -8.01
C THR A 161 15.46 -15.77 -9.10
N GLU A 162 15.33 -16.44 -10.23
CA GLU A 162 16.10 -16.15 -11.43
C GLU A 162 15.22 -15.42 -12.43
N ILE A 163 15.86 -14.58 -13.27
CA ILE A 163 15.16 -13.86 -14.34
C ILE A 163 15.55 -14.51 -15.68
N HIS A 164 14.55 -15.01 -16.39
CA HIS A 164 14.74 -15.76 -17.63
C HIS A 164 14.07 -15.09 -18.83
N ASN A 165 14.59 -15.41 -20.01
CA ASN A 165 13.93 -15.14 -21.28
C ASN A 165 12.93 -16.26 -21.57
N TYR A 166 11.74 -15.89 -22.03
CA TYR A 166 10.71 -16.83 -22.49
C TYR A 166 10.27 -16.49 -23.90
N GLN A 167 9.93 -17.52 -24.66
CA GLN A 167 9.37 -17.36 -26.00
C GLN A 167 7.92 -17.83 -26.00
N VAL A 168 6.99 -16.91 -26.15
CA VAL A 168 5.55 -17.19 -26.14
C VAL A 168 4.92 -16.63 -27.42
N ASN A 169 4.26 -17.47 -28.20
CA ASN A 169 3.60 -17.10 -29.46
C ASN A 169 4.49 -16.32 -30.46
N GLY A 170 5.78 -16.57 -30.44
CA GLY A 170 6.74 -15.87 -31.31
C GLY A 170 7.30 -14.55 -30.74
N ALA A 171 6.81 -14.08 -29.61
CA ALA A 171 7.32 -12.90 -28.92
C ALA A 171 8.27 -13.30 -27.78
N GLY A 172 9.31 -12.50 -27.57
CA GLY A 172 10.25 -12.64 -26.44
C GLY A 172 9.73 -11.93 -25.19
N HIS A 173 9.84 -12.59 -24.06
CA HIS A 173 9.43 -12.03 -22.76
C HIS A 173 10.52 -12.28 -21.72
N VAL A 174 10.60 -11.40 -20.74
CA VAL A 174 11.41 -11.61 -19.54
C VAL A 174 10.46 -11.85 -18.37
N ALA A 175 10.76 -12.84 -17.53
CA ALA A 175 9.99 -13.08 -16.33
C ALA A 175 10.82 -13.79 -15.25
N ASN A 176 10.34 -13.75 -14.00
CA ASN A 176 10.88 -14.56 -12.93
C ASN A 176 10.55 -16.04 -13.14
N ALA A 177 11.53 -16.91 -12.89
CA ALA A 177 11.41 -18.36 -13.09
C ALA A 177 10.68 -19.08 -11.94
N THR A 178 10.68 -18.48 -10.75
CA THR A 178 10.03 -19.02 -9.55
C THR A 178 9.33 -17.92 -8.77
N ASP A 179 8.40 -18.30 -7.91
CA ASP A 179 7.78 -17.36 -6.98
C ASP A 179 8.84 -16.61 -6.18
N ILE A 180 8.66 -15.30 -6.05
CA ILE A 180 9.59 -14.43 -5.32
C ILE A 180 9.52 -14.69 -3.82
N ALA A 181 10.63 -14.39 -3.13
CA ALA A 181 10.68 -14.35 -1.68
C ALA A 181 10.99 -12.93 -1.20
N ILE A 182 10.43 -12.55 -0.06
CA ILE A 182 10.64 -11.26 0.60
C ILE A 182 10.92 -11.49 2.09
N PRO A 183 11.53 -10.55 2.81
CA PRO A 183 11.62 -10.59 4.26
C PRO A 183 10.26 -10.80 4.91
N GLU A 184 10.16 -11.72 5.87
CA GLU A 184 8.92 -12.07 6.56
C GLU A 184 8.24 -10.83 7.18
N ALA A 185 9.03 -9.89 7.71
CA ALA A 185 8.54 -8.64 8.27
C ALA A 185 7.71 -7.79 7.28
N LEU A 186 7.96 -7.90 5.97
CA LEU A 186 7.24 -7.19 4.92
C LEU A 186 5.94 -7.90 4.50
N GLY A 187 5.79 -9.19 4.81
CA GLY A 187 4.65 -10.01 4.44
C GLY A 187 3.26 -9.44 4.78
N PRO A 188 3.07 -8.75 5.92
CA PRO A 188 1.79 -8.12 6.23
C PRO A 188 1.36 -7.01 5.25
N VAL A 189 2.31 -6.40 4.51
CA VAL A 189 2.05 -5.22 3.67
C VAL A 189 2.29 -5.49 2.19
N VAL A 190 3.31 -6.28 1.82
CA VAL A 190 3.65 -6.56 0.42
C VAL A 190 2.79 -7.69 -0.12
N ASP A 191 2.17 -7.46 -1.27
CA ASP A 191 1.36 -8.45 -2.00
C ASP A 191 2.17 -9.16 -3.08
N GLY A 192 3.00 -8.43 -3.81
CA GLY A 192 3.83 -8.96 -4.87
C GLY A 192 4.53 -7.86 -5.66
N ILE A 193 5.14 -8.26 -6.76
CA ILE A 193 5.73 -7.35 -7.73
C ILE A 193 5.08 -7.62 -9.08
N VAL A 194 4.52 -6.59 -9.69
CA VAL A 194 4.08 -6.63 -11.08
C VAL A 194 5.16 -6.01 -11.97
N SER A 195 5.12 -6.31 -13.27
CA SER A 195 6.14 -5.87 -14.23
C SER A 195 7.53 -6.51 -14.04
N LEU A 196 7.62 -7.66 -13.34
CA LEU A 196 8.77 -8.56 -13.49
C LEU A 196 8.72 -9.31 -14.84
N HIS A 197 7.59 -9.24 -15.53
CA HIS A 197 7.39 -9.81 -16.87
C HIS A 197 7.04 -8.68 -17.83
N TYR A 198 7.87 -8.51 -18.87
CA TYR A 198 7.64 -7.55 -19.94
C TYR A 198 8.02 -8.16 -21.29
N GLU A 199 7.38 -7.63 -22.34
CA GLU A 199 7.69 -8.00 -23.71
C GLU A 199 9.01 -7.35 -24.12
N ILE A 200 9.95 -8.15 -24.64
CA ILE A 200 11.17 -7.63 -25.25
C ILE A 200 10.82 -7.25 -26.67
N ASP A 201 10.83 -5.95 -26.96
CA ASP A 201 10.76 -5.47 -28.33
C ASP A 201 11.94 -6.08 -29.12
N PRO A 202 11.72 -6.85 -30.20
CA PRO A 202 12.83 -7.40 -30.96
C PRO A 202 13.66 -6.24 -31.49
N GLN A 203 14.88 -6.12 -30.97
CA GLN A 203 15.83 -5.14 -31.49
C GLN A 203 15.99 -5.39 -32.98
N PRO A 204 15.83 -4.38 -33.84
CA PRO A 204 16.13 -4.55 -35.27
C PRO A 204 17.59 -4.94 -35.44
N ALA A 205 17.81 -6.03 -36.16
CA ALA A 205 19.11 -6.57 -36.51
C ALA A 205 19.92 -5.60 -37.38
#